data_a7cbcb88cabaec83e56fd4e1d12f2bd4
#
_entry.id   a7cbcb88cabaec83e56fd4e1d12f2bd4
#
_cell.length_a   1.000
_cell.length_b   1.000
_cell.length_c   1.000
_cell.angle_alpha   90.00
_cell.angle_beta   90.00
_cell.angle_gamma   90.00
#
_symmetry.space_group_name_H-M   'P 1'
#
loop_
_entity.id
_entity.type
_entity.pdbx_description
1 polymer ?
#
loop_
_entity_poly.entity_id
_entity_poly.type
_entity_poly.pdbx_seq_one_letter_code
_entity_poly.pdbx_strand_id
1 'polypeptide(L)'
;MQVSRVLMASNQANSERNHSGCITSAESVLITLQSHNEVLTFLNANPPSSSPDHKFPVISIAPQILASLAARVSSTSHAPVSLLQILRRIQVFCTDVLGFRRVYDTTFARHLALLDHTHEFLERKRGQGEGKLPMLASACPGWICYTEKTHAEMLPFIARGKSPQQIMGTLVKTWLGSKWGKRWVLNFPQRFTMFQPKFIRPDQIYHVAVMPCYDKKLEASRQDFYSEVYSTRDVDCVITTGELELLMSEKGWDLSVPVEGETCPTTATITPTATTFEPMLPELVQHPGTSSGSYLHTIMSAMVCASPEPLETSVKIIRSTDYEEYVLRNQRTGEVVFKGAKCYGFRNLQNLVRKVGKEAGVQVGKGAAGRVAAGVRVRSRKTGTGVGGEDKGYDYVEVMACPGGCINGGGQLRPVAQVSQQNEDEEGYPRNWDESGVKMADGESGNATPGAKWGNKEWTKEVEKAYWHDLPTPPPSPKGDGDPLGDALDRLVVQVKVEMCLPQDRLGQSGWSSEMDVDAEQRRRELFRTQYRAIESEVIGLAVKW
;
A
#
# COMPACT_ATOMS: atom_id res chain seq x y z
N MET A 1 21.38 26.98 -8.11
CA MET A 1 21.56 25.52 -7.95
C MET A 1 20.35 24.80 -7.38
N GLN A 2 19.60 25.34 -6.41
CA GLN A 2 18.38 24.70 -5.89
C GLN A 2 17.24 24.59 -6.91
N VAL A 3 16.99 25.60 -7.72
CA VAL A 3 15.94 25.59 -8.74
C VAL A 3 16.20 24.52 -9.82
N SER A 4 17.47 24.29 -10.19
CA SER A 4 17.83 23.25 -11.17
C SER A 4 17.62 21.83 -10.62
N ARG A 5 17.83 21.59 -9.32
CA ARG A 5 17.56 20.27 -8.69
C ARG A 5 16.07 19.97 -8.56
N VAL A 6 15.26 20.98 -8.24
CA VAL A 6 13.79 20.84 -8.21
C VAL A 6 13.24 20.58 -9.62
N LEU A 7 13.80 21.25 -10.65
CA LEU A 7 13.45 20.99 -12.05
C LEU A 7 13.91 19.61 -12.52
N MET A 8 15.07 19.12 -12.09
CA MET A 8 15.52 17.76 -12.41
C MET A 8 14.66 16.70 -11.70
N ALA A 9 14.32 16.87 -10.44
CA ALA A 9 13.40 15.97 -9.73
C ALA A 9 12.01 16.00 -10.36
N SER A 10 11.51 17.15 -10.80
CA SER A 10 10.23 17.27 -11.49
C SER A 10 10.28 16.66 -12.91
N ASN A 11 11.39 16.79 -13.62
CA ASN A 11 11.59 16.17 -14.94
C ASN A 11 11.73 14.64 -14.83
N GLN A 12 12.41 14.14 -13.80
CA GLN A 12 12.52 12.72 -13.53
C GLN A 12 11.16 12.12 -13.14
N ALA A 13 10.41 12.79 -12.28
CA ALA A 13 9.04 12.46 -11.96
C ALA A 13 8.11 12.54 -13.20
N ASN A 14 8.35 13.43 -14.15
CA ASN A 14 7.61 13.53 -15.41
C ASN A 14 7.94 12.39 -16.39
N SER A 15 9.20 11.97 -16.47
CA SER A 15 9.61 10.81 -17.28
C SER A 15 9.01 9.51 -16.77
N GLU A 16 8.89 9.36 -15.46
CA GLU A 16 8.32 8.18 -14.81
C GLU A 16 6.77 8.12 -14.88
N ARG A 17 6.11 9.26 -15.05
CA ARG A 17 4.65 9.42 -15.18
C ARG A 17 4.06 8.91 -16.49
N ASN A 18 4.87 8.73 -17.52
CA ASN A 18 4.40 8.29 -18.83
C ASN A 18 3.79 6.88 -18.87
N HIS A 19 3.78 6.15 -17.74
CA HIS A 19 3.22 4.79 -17.67
C HIS A 19 1.79 4.73 -17.13
N SER A 20 1.31 5.72 -16.39
CA SER A 20 -0.08 5.81 -15.90
C SER A 20 -0.98 6.77 -16.72
N GLY A 21 -0.49 7.28 -17.80
CA GLY A 21 -1.22 7.85 -18.94
C GLY A 21 -2.20 9.00 -18.72
N CYS A 22 -2.45 9.51 -17.51
CA CYS A 22 -3.47 10.54 -17.27
C CYS A 22 -3.28 11.31 -15.95
N ILE A 23 -2.05 11.74 -15.62
CA ILE A 23 -1.88 12.68 -14.49
C ILE A 23 -2.21 14.09 -14.98
N THR A 24 -3.19 14.72 -14.35
CA THR A 24 -3.58 16.12 -14.62
C THR A 24 -2.59 17.10 -13.98
N SER A 25 -2.59 18.36 -14.45
CA SER A 25 -1.78 19.43 -13.85
C SER A 25 -2.07 19.60 -12.35
N ALA A 26 -3.34 19.48 -11.94
CA ALA A 26 -3.74 19.55 -10.54
C ALA A 26 -3.15 18.41 -9.70
N GLU A 27 -3.17 17.19 -10.20
CA GLU A 27 -2.55 16.04 -9.52
C GLU A 27 -1.02 16.20 -9.41
N SER A 28 -0.38 16.79 -10.41
CA SER A 28 1.05 17.12 -10.35
C SER A 28 1.36 18.09 -9.22
N VAL A 29 0.51 19.11 -9.01
CA VAL A 29 0.64 20.05 -7.89
C VAL A 29 0.48 19.31 -6.55
N LEU A 30 -0.54 18.46 -6.41
CA LEU A 30 -0.75 17.68 -5.18
C LEU A 30 0.42 16.76 -4.83
N ILE A 31 1.10 16.21 -5.84
CA ILE A 31 2.30 15.40 -5.65
C ILE A 31 3.48 16.26 -5.19
N THR A 32 3.66 17.44 -5.77
CA THR A 32 4.79 18.33 -5.43
C THR A 32 4.65 19.00 -4.08
N LEU A 33 3.44 19.26 -3.62
CA LEU A 33 3.17 19.80 -2.28
C LEU A 33 3.56 18.84 -1.16
N GLN A 34 3.57 17.54 -1.42
CA GLN A 34 4.00 16.52 -0.46
C GLN A 34 5.43 16.10 -0.77
N SER A 35 6.39 16.50 0.04
CA SER A 35 7.81 16.22 -0.17
C SER A 35 8.57 16.14 1.15
N HIS A 36 9.82 15.69 1.10
CA HIS A 36 10.71 15.72 2.27
C HIS A 36 10.94 17.15 2.79
N ASN A 37 10.92 18.16 1.91
CA ASN A 37 11.04 19.56 2.30
C ASN A 37 9.82 20.03 3.12
N GLU A 38 8.60 19.57 2.77
CA GLU A 38 7.40 19.85 3.55
C GLU A 38 7.51 19.27 4.97
N VAL A 39 8.00 18.02 5.08
CA VAL A 39 8.26 17.39 6.38
C VAL A 39 9.24 18.21 7.21
N LEU A 40 10.37 18.65 6.62
CA LEU A 40 11.36 19.48 7.31
C LEU A 40 10.79 20.84 7.72
N THR A 41 10.03 21.46 6.83
CA THR A 41 9.37 22.75 7.11
C THR A 41 8.42 22.61 8.30
N PHE A 42 7.59 21.55 8.31
CA PHE A 42 6.71 21.27 9.43
C PHE A 42 7.47 21.05 10.73
N LEU A 43 8.49 20.17 10.74
CA LEU A 43 9.24 19.85 11.97
C LEU A 43 9.95 21.08 12.54
N ASN A 44 10.49 21.95 11.67
CA ASN A 44 11.13 23.19 12.11
C ASN A 44 10.14 24.24 12.64
N ALA A 45 8.93 24.28 12.07
CA ALA A 45 7.88 25.24 12.46
C ALA A 45 7.04 24.75 13.65
N ASN A 46 7.07 23.45 13.97
CA ASN A 46 6.26 22.87 15.03
C ASN A 46 6.65 23.45 16.39
N PRO A 47 5.74 24.09 17.12
CA PRO A 47 6.06 24.69 18.42
C PRO A 47 6.60 23.67 19.43
N PRO A 48 7.29 24.10 20.49
CA PRO A 48 7.76 23.17 21.52
C PRO A 48 6.60 22.41 22.17
N SER A 49 6.87 21.24 22.71
CA SER A 49 5.87 20.32 23.30
C SER A 49 5.07 20.92 24.48
N SER A 50 5.54 22.03 25.05
CA SER A 50 4.81 22.81 26.06
C SER A 50 3.71 23.71 25.49
N SER A 51 3.73 23.96 24.20
CA SER A 51 2.71 24.79 23.52
C SER A 51 1.41 24.00 23.27
N PRO A 52 0.23 24.62 23.43
CA PRO A 52 -1.04 23.99 23.07
C PRO A 52 -1.18 23.72 21.56
N ASP A 53 -0.42 24.43 20.74
CA ASP A 53 -0.42 24.30 19.28
C ASP A 53 0.59 23.26 18.77
N HIS A 54 1.32 22.60 19.69
CA HIS A 54 2.25 21.54 19.32
C HIS A 54 1.50 20.37 18.71
N LYS A 55 1.91 19.96 17.52
CA LYS A 55 1.43 18.74 16.90
C LYS A 55 2.39 17.59 17.18
N PHE A 56 1.83 16.42 17.44
CA PHE A 56 2.55 15.20 17.75
C PHE A 56 3.01 14.52 16.43
N PRO A 57 4.31 14.56 16.08
CA PRO A 57 4.77 14.04 14.81
C PRO A 57 4.92 12.51 14.86
N VAL A 58 4.29 11.84 13.90
CA VAL A 58 4.33 10.37 13.73
C VAL A 58 4.72 10.05 12.30
N ILE A 59 5.53 9.01 12.11
CA ILE A 59 5.87 8.50 10.79
C ILE A 59 5.59 7.00 10.69
N SER A 60 5.03 6.57 9.56
CA SER A 60 4.78 5.17 9.25
C SER A 60 5.45 4.76 7.94
N ILE A 61 6.00 3.54 7.90
CA ILE A 61 6.88 3.08 6.83
C ILE A 61 6.32 1.77 6.26
N ALA A 62 6.11 1.73 4.95
CA ALA A 62 5.67 0.50 4.31
C ALA A 62 6.83 -0.51 4.19
N PRO A 63 6.60 -1.82 4.35
CA PRO A 63 7.66 -2.83 4.34
C PRO A 63 8.40 -2.90 2.99
N GLN A 64 7.78 -2.49 1.90
CA GLN A 64 8.45 -2.39 0.60
C GLN A 64 9.58 -1.34 0.58
N ILE A 65 9.47 -0.29 1.41
CA ILE A 65 10.51 0.72 1.59
C ILE A 65 11.72 0.08 2.28
N LEU A 66 11.44 -0.64 3.37
CA LEU A 66 12.49 -1.35 4.11
C LEU A 66 13.24 -2.33 3.21
N ALA A 67 12.52 -3.06 2.34
CA ALA A 67 13.11 -3.99 1.39
C ALA A 67 13.98 -3.27 0.34
N SER A 68 13.53 -2.14 -0.19
CA SER A 68 14.30 -1.35 -1.16
C SER A 68 15.59 -0.79 -0.55
N LEU A 69 15.51 -0.29 0.68
CA LEU A 69 16.68 0.20 1.43
C LEU A 69 17.60 -0.95 1.85
N ALA A 70 17.05 -2.10 2.28
CA ALA A 70 17.83 -3.29 2.61
C ALA A 70 18.61 -3.79 1.39
N ALA A 71 17.99 -3.88 0.23
CA ALA A 71 18.66 -4.25 -1.01
C ALA A 71 19.77 -3.27 -1.37
N ARG A 72 19.54 -1.94 -1.19
CA ARG A 72 20.53 -0.90 -1.43
C ARG A 72 21.74 -1.06 -0.51
N VAL A 73 21.51 -1.17 0.81
CA VAL A 73 22.59 -1.31 1.79
C VAL A 73 23.32 -2.64 1.60
N SER A 74 22.61 -3.75 1.37
CA SER A 74 23.23 -5.06 1.12
C SER A 74 24.11 -5.07 -0.12
N SER A 75 23.71 -4.35 -1.19
CA SER A 75 24.52 -4.23 -2.41
C SER A 75 25.82 -3.46 -2.20
N THR A 76 25.85 -2.53 -1.24
CA THR A 76 27.01 -1.69 -0.93
C THR A 76 27.93 -2.36 0.09
N SER A 77 27.38 -2.97 1.13
CA SER A 77 28.12 -3.60 2.24
C SER A 77 28.56 -5.04 1.95
N HIS A 78 28.08 -5.64 0.83
CA HIS A 78 28.27 -7.06 0.49
C HIS A 78 27.80 -8.05 1.58
N ALA A 79 27.03 -7.60 2.55
CA ALA A 79 26.43 -8.41 3.60
C ALA A 79 24.90 -8.22 3.59
N PRO A 80 24.11 -9.29 3.73
CA PRO A 80 22.66 -9.16 3.77
C PRO A 80 22.23 -8.41 5.02
N VAL A 81 21.32 -7.44 4.85
CA VAL A 81 20.74 -6.65 5.94
C VAL A 81 19.24 -6.93 5.98
N SER A 82 18.72 -7.24 7.16
CA SER A 82 17.32 -7.59 7.36
C SER A 82 16.39 -6.35 7.37
N LEU A 83 15.10 -6.59 7.16
CA LEU A 83 14.08 -5.54 7.29
C LEU A 83 14.06 -4.95 8.70
N LEU A 84 14.27 -5.79 9.72
CA LEU A 84 14.30 -5.35 11.11
C LEU A 84 15.46 -4.39 11.38
N GLN A 85 16.66 -4.71 10.89
CA GLN A 85 17.83 -3.84 11.03
C GLN A 85 17.61 -2.48 10.37
N ILE A 86 17.06 -2.47 9.14
CA ILE A 86 16.72 -1.22 8.45
C ILE A 86 15.66 -0.45 9.23
N LEU A 87 14.63 -1.11 9.73
CA LEU A 87 13.59 -0.47 10.55
C LEU A 87 14.21 0.20 11.79
N ARG A 88 15.10 -0.49 12.51
CA ARG A 88 15.79 0.08 13.70
C ARG A 88 16.63 1.32 13.35
N ARG A 89 17.42 1.23 12.28
CA ARG A 89 18.23 2.37 11.80
C ARG A 89 17.37 3.58 11.43
N ILE A 90 16.23 3.36 10.77
CA ILE A 90 15.29 4.43 10.45
C ILE A 90 14.57 4.94 11.71
N GLN A 91 14.23 4.08 12.65
CA GLN A 91 13.64 4.51 13.94
C GLN A 91 14.55 5.48 14.66
N VAL A 92 15.84 5.14 14.82
CA VAL A 92 16.84 6.04 15.44
C VAL A 92 16.96 7.34 14.65
N PHE A 93 17.07 7.28 13.33
CA PHE A 93 17.11 8.48 12.49
C PHE A 93 15.90 9.38 12.69
N CYS A 94 14.70 8.81 12.64
CA CYS A 94 13.48 9.59 12.75
C CYS A 94 13.27 10.16 14.16
N THR A 95 13.64 9.42 15.22
CA THR A 95 13.45 9.90 16.60
C THR A 95 14.54 10.88 17.02
N ASP A 96 15.81 10.52 16.82
CA ASP A 96 16.93 11.25 17.42
C ASP A 96 17.41 12.41 16.54
N VAL A 97 17.32 12.26 15.21
CA VAL A 97 17.78 13.31 14.27
C VAL A 97 16.62 14.22 13.82
N LEU A 98 15.44 13.64 13.52
CA LEU A 98 14.30 14.41 13.02
C LEU A 98 13.33 14.85 14.10
N GLY A 99 13.30 14.18 15.28
CA GLY A 99 12.41 14.51 16.36
C GLY A 99 10.99 13.96 16.23
N PHE A 100 10.78 12.95 15.40
CA PHE A 100 9.51 12.22 15.39
C PHE A 100 9.27 11.53 16.73
N ARG A 101 8.06 11.60 17.20
CA ARG A 101 7.69 11.04 18.49
C ARG A 101 7.44 9.53 18.43
N ARG A 102 6.97 9.05 17.28
CA ARG A 102 6.69 7.62 17.03
C ARG A 102 7.00 7.25 15.59
N VAL A 103 7.54 6.06 15.43
CA VAL A 103 7.84 5.44 14.14
C VAL A 103 7.21 4.06 14.13
N TYR A 104 6.40 3.78 13.13
CA TYR A 104 5.73 2.48 12.94
C TYR A 104 6.02 1.92 11.56
N ASP A 105 5.96 0.60 11.41
CA ASP A 105 5.72 0.01 10.11
C ASP A 105 4.22 -0.16 9.85
N THR A 106 3.83 -0.39 8.59
CA THR A 106 2.42 -0.49 8.22
C THR A 106 1.89 -1.92 8.18
N THR A 107 2.63 -2.92 8.68
CA THR A 107 2.24 -4.33 8.53
C THR A 107 1.03 -4.71 9.38
N PHE A 108 0.89 -4.13 10.57
CA PHE A 108 -0.31 -4.31 11.39
C PHE A 108 -1.54 -3.67 10.74
N ALA A 109 -1.41 -2.47 10.18
CA ALA A 109 -2.49 -1.84 9.42
C ALA A 109 -2.85 -2.66 8.17
N ARG A 110 -1.87 -3.28 7.51
CA ARG A 110 -2.09 -4.24 6.43
C ARG A 110 -2.90 -5.43 6.90
N HIS A 111 -2.59 -5.97 8.08
CA HIS A 111 -3.33 -7.09 8.65
C HIS A 111 -4.82 -6.74 8.84
N LEU A 112 -5.12 -5.57 9.41
CA LEU A 112 -6.49 -5.08 9.54
C LEU A 112 -7.17 -4.88 8.17
N ALA A 113 -6.43 -4.33 7.19
CA ALA A 113 -6.93 -4.17 5.83
C ALA A 113 -7.31 -5.49 5.18
N LEU A 114 -6.48 -6.52 5.34
CA LEU A 114 -6.72 -7.86 4.80
C LEU A 114 -7.93 -8.52 5.42
N LEU A 115 -8.12 -8.38 6.73
CA LEU A 115 -9.28 -8.92 7.44
C LEU A 115 -10.58 -8.25 6.98
N ASP A 116 -10.61 -6.91 6.87
CA ASP A 116 -11.80 -6.21 6.38
C ASP A 116 -12.09 -6.52 4.91
N HIS A 117 -11.05 -6.61 4.11
CA HIS A 117 -11.14 -6.96 2.69
C HIS A 117 -11.69 -8.38 2.48
N THR A 118 -11.25 -9.34 3.28
CA THR A 118 -11.78 -10.71 3.28
C THR A 118 -13.25 -10.74 3.70
N HIS A 119 -13.60 -9.95 4.71
CA HIS A 119 -14.99 -9.81 5.15
C HIS A 119 -15.88 -9.27 4.02
N GLU A 120 -15.45 -8.22 3.33
CA GLU A 120 -16.14 -7.67 2.16
C GLU A 120 -16.31 -8.70 1.04
N PHE A 121 -15.26 -9.49 0.74
CA PHE A 121 -15.34 -10.55 -0.25
C PHE A 121 -16.38 -11.61 0.11
N LEU A 122 -16.41 -12.05 1.35
CA LEU A 122 -17.37 -13.04 1.83
C LEU A 122 -18.81 -12.50 1.83
N GLU A 123 -19.02 -11.21 2.18
CA GLU A 123 -20.31 -10.53 2.03
C GLU A 123 -20.79 -10.57 0.58
N ARG A 124 -19.94 -10.17 -0.37
CA ARG A 124 -20.27 -10.18 -1.82
C ARG A 124 -20.57 -11.58 -2.33
N LYS A 125 -19.80 -12.58 -1.88
CA LYS A 125 -19.99 -13.98 -2.29
C LYS A 125 -21.32 -14.56 -1.79
N ARG A 126 -21.81 -14.10 -0.63
CA ARG A 126 -23.13 -14.47 -0.07
C ARG A 126 -24.29 -13.67 -0.66
N GLY A 127 -24.01 -12.68 -1.52
CA GLY A 127 -25.03 -11.78 -2.06
C GLY A 127 -25.59 -10.78 -1.03
N GLN A 128 -24.89 -10.56 0.08
CA GLN A 128 -25.28 -9.67 1.17
C GLN A 128 -24.59 -8.31 1.11
N GLY A 129 -23.51 -8.20 0.35
CA GLY A 129 -22.68 -6.99 0.26
C GLY A 129 -23.03 -6.11 -0.94
N GLU A 130 -22.68 -4.84 -0.83
CA GLU A 130 -22.68 -3.93 -1.96
C GLU A 130 -21.49 -4.20 -2.88
N GLY A 131 -21.74 -4.30 -4.18
CA GLY A 131 -20.73 -4.56 -5.21
C GLY A 131 -20.92 -5.90 -5.89
N LYS A 132 -20.14 -6.09 -6.96
CA LYS A 132 -20.24 -7.25 -7.85
C LYS A 132 -19.00 -8.15 -7.74
N LEU A 133 -19.13 -9.38 -8.20
CA LEU A 133 -18.02 -10.28 -8.47
C LEU A 133 -17.70 -10.25 -9.98
N PRO A 134 -16.41 -10.40 -10.36
CA PRO A 134 -15.25 -10.61 -9.47
C PRO A 134 -14.93 -9.36 -8.63
N MET A 135 -14.49 -9.54 -7.39
CA MET A 135 -14.00 -8.43 -6.59
C MET A 135 -12.56 -8.09 -7.02
N LEU A 136 -12.30 -6.83 -7.35
CA LEU A 136 -11.00 -6.33 -7.77
C LEU A 136 -10.34 -5.56 -6.62
N ALA A 137 -9.08 -5.86 -6.30
CA ALA A 137 -8.37 -5.19 -5.21
C ALA A 137 -8.24 -3.68 -5.42
N SER A 138 -8.20 -2.92 -4.33
CA SER A 138 -8.21 -1.45 -4.32
C SER A 138 -6.98 -0.80 -3.68
N ALA A 139 -5.97 -1.58 -3.26
CA ALA A 139 -4.80 -1.04 -2.56
C ALA A 139 -3.84 -0.23 -3.45
N CYS A 140 -3.98 -0.30 -4.77
CA CYS A 140 -3.15 0.42 -5.73
C CYS A 140 -3.85 1.70 -6.23
N PRO A 141 -3.42 2.91 -5.83
CA PRO A 141 -4.08 4.15 -6.23
C PRO A 141 -3.98 4.43 -7.74
N GLY A 142 -2.89 4.01 -8.40
CA GLY A 142 -2.76 4.16 -9.85
C GLY A 142 -3.83 3.37 -10.62
N TRP A 143 -4.19 2.16 -10.12
CA TRP A 143 -5.30 1.39 -10.63
C TRP A 143 -6.64 2.11 -10.39
N ILE A 144 -6.86 2.62 -9.19
CA ILE A 144 -8.11 3.33 -8.83
C ILE A 144 -8.30 4.57 -9.68
N CYS A 145 -7.29 5.45 -9.77
CA CYS A 145 -7.33 6.65 -10.61
C CYS A 145 -7.61 6.33 -12.08
N TYR A 146 -6.99 5.27 -12.61
CA TYR A 146 -7.26 4.81 -13.96
C TYR A 146 -8.71 4.39 -14.15
N THR A 147 -9.27 3.65 -13.22
CA THR A 147 -10.64 3.15 -13.30
C THR A 147 -11.66 4.30 -13.19
N GLU A 148 -11.49 5.20 -12.23
CA GLU A 148 -12.38 6.36 -12.04
C GLU A 148 -12.42 7.28 -13.26
N LYS A 149 -11.27 7.45 -13.96
CA LYS A 149 -11.15 8.33 -15.13
C LYS A 149 -11.59 7.69 -16.44
N THR A 150 -11.33 6.39 -16.62
CA THR A 150 -11.47 5.77 -17.95
C THR A 150 -12.41 4.57 -17.99
N HIS A 151 -12.70 3.96 -16.86
CA HIS A 151 -13.47 2.72 -16.75
C HIS A 151 -14.45 2.72 -15.59
N ALA A 152 -15.29 3.75 -15.53
CA ALA A 152 -16.30 3.92 -14.47
C ALA A 152 -17.22 2.68 -14.33
N GLU A 153 -17.41 1.95 -15.43
CA GLU A 153 -18.16 0.68 -15.46
C GLU A 153 -17.55 -0.43 -14.58
N MET A 154 -16.26 -0.31 -14.22
CA MET A 154 -15.58 -1.26 -13.33
C MET A 154 -15.74 -0.92 -11.84
N LEU A 155 -16.20 0.27 -11.48
CA LEU A 155 -16.34 0.69 -10.08
C LEU A 155 -17.16 -0.26 -9.21
N PRO A 156 -18.27 -0.88 -9.69
CA PRO A 156 -19.01 -1.85 -8.90
C PRO A 156 -18.22 -3.11 -8.53
N PHE A 157 -17.14 -3.41 -9.23
CA PHE A 157 -16.29 -4.57 -8.99
C PHE A 157 -15.13 -4.27 -8.04
N ILE A 158 -14.76 -2.99 -7.86
CA ILE A 158 -13.65 -2.60 -7.01
C ILE A 158 -14.00 -2.83 -5.55
N ALA A 159 -13.04 -3.39 -4.81
CA ALA A 159 -13.13 -3.52 -3.36
C ALA A 159 -13.17 -2.13 -2.70
N ARG A 160 -13.91 -1.99 -1.62
CA ARG A 160 -14.09 -0.72 -0.91
C ARG A 160 -13.17 -0.55 0.29
N GLY A 161 -12.45 -1.60 0.69
CA GLY A 161 -11.52 -1.53 1.81
C GLY A 161 -10.46 -0.45 1.62
N LYS A 162 -10.22 0.35 2.68
CA LYS A 162 -9.10 1.31 2.72
C LYS A 162 -7.76 0.57 2.55
N SER A 163 -6.78 1.22 1.92
CA SER A 163 -5.43 0.69 1.83
C SER A 163 -4.73 0.68 3.19
N PRO A 164 -3.64 -0.11 3.36
CA PRO A 164 -2.85 -0.11 4.60
C PRO A 164 -2.35 1.28 5.02
N GLN A 165 -2.05 2.16 4.04
CA GLN A 165 -1.70 3.55 4.32
C GLN A 165 -2.82 4.28 5.06
N GLN A 166 -4.04 4.21 4.55
CA GLN A 166 -5.18 4.93 5.13
C GLN A 166 -5.65 4.29 6.44
N ILE A 167 -5.59 2.97 6.54
CA ILE A 167 -5.87 2.28 7.82
C ILE A 167 -4.84 2.69 8.89
N MET A 168 -3.56 2.79 8.53
CA MET A 168 -2.55 3.28 9.48
C MET A 168 -2.84 4.72 9.90
N GLY A 169 -3.24 5.57 8.97
CA GLY A 169 -3.69 6.93 9.27
C GLY A 169 -4.87 6.97 10.23
N THR A 170 -5.90 6.18 9.96
CA THR A 170 -7.07 6.04 10.84
C THR A 170 -6.65 5.55 12.24
N LEU A 171 -5.77 4.54 12.35
CA LEU A 171 -5.24 4.05 13.63
C LEU A 171 -4.50 5.15 14.40
N VAL A 172 -3.58 5.84 13.73
CA VAL A 172 -2.75 6.90 14.35
C VAL A 172 -3.62 8.05 14.84
N LYS A 173 -4.54 8.53 14.00
CA LYS A 173 -5.36 9.71 14.31
C LYS A 173 -6.45 9.43 15.35
N THR A 174 -7.07 8.25 15.32
CA THR A 174 -8.21 7.95 16.19
C THR A 174 -7.83 7.08 17.39
N TRP A 175 -7.30 5.90 17.16
CA TRP A 175 -7.07 4.92 18.21
C TRP A 175 -5.84 5.24 19.06
N LEU A 176 -4.67 5.38 18.44
CA LEU A 176 -3.43 5.70 19.16
C LEU A 176 -3.49 7.09 19.80
N GLY A 177 -4.01 8.09 19.08
CA GLY A 177 -4.19 9.44 19.63
C GLY A 177 -5.01 9.46 20.92
N SER A 178 -6.08 8.67 20.98
CA SER A 178 -6.89 8.54 22.19
C SER A 178 -6.14 7.86 23.36
N LYS A 179 -5.18 7.00 23.07
CA LYS A 179 -4.36 6.32 24.09
C LYS A 179 -3.26 7.24 24.64
N TRP A 180 -2.61 8.02 23.75
CA TRP A 180 -1.54 8.94 24.17
C TRP A 180 -2.06 10.06 25.07
N GLY A 181 -3.27 10.56 24.84
CA GLY A 181 -3.88 11.60 25.68
C GLY A 181 -4.08 11.17 27.14
N LYS A 182 -4.36 9.91 27.40
CA LYS A 182 -4.56 9.39 28.77
C LYS A 182 -3.29 9.41 29.63
N ARG A 183 -2.11 9.40 29.00
CA ARG A 183 -0.82 9.31 29.71
C ARG A 183 -0.30 10.65 30.24
N TRP A 184 -0.64 11.76 29.60
CA TRP A 184 -0.18 13.09 30.06
C TRP A 184 -0.69 13.45 31.45
N VAL A 185 -1.79 12.86 31.90
CA VAL A 185 -2.41 13.12 33.20
C VAL A 185 -1.68 12.43 34.36
N LEU A 186 -0.95 11.34 34.10
CA LEU A 186 -0.33 10.52 35.14
C LEU A 186 1.08 10.98 35.55
N ASN A 187 1.74 11.85 34.78
CA ASN A 187 3.14 12.24 35.04
C ASN A 187 3.32 13.63 35.63
N PHE A 188 2.25 14.35 36.08
CA PHE A 188 2.39 15.60 36.82
C PHE A 188 2.18 15.39 38.31
N PRO A 189 3.12 15.86 39.19
CA PRO A 189 2.91 15.81 40.61
C PRO A 189 1.76 16.72 41.02
N GLN A 190 0.89 16.18 41.83
CA GLN A 190 -0.33 16.73 42.34
C GLN A 190 -0.28 18.24 42.71
N ARG A 191 -1.09 19.05 42.05
CA ARG A 191 -1.84 20.11 42.72
C ARG A 191 -3.16 20.33 41.95
N PHE A 192 -4.23 20.08 42.66
CA PHE A 192 -5.64 20.39 42.43
C PHE A 192 -5.96 21.31 41.25
N THR A 193 -6.45 20.73 40.15
CA THR A 193 -7.53 21.29 39.32
C THR A 193 -8.22 20.11 38.62
N MET A 194 -9.54 20.13 38.50
CA MET A 194 -10.34 19.15 37.78
C MET A 194 -9.90 19.12 36.29
N PHE A 195 -8.88 18.35 35.98
CA PHE A 195 -8.48 18.11 34.59
C PHE A 195 -9.20 16.87 34.08
N GLN A 196 -10.15 17.07 33.16
CA GLN A 196 -10.63 16.01 32.32
C GLN A 196 -9.45 15.43 31.51
N PRO A 197 -9.35 14.12 31.33
CA PRO A 197 -8.29 13.52 30.53
C PRO A 197 -8.33 14.09 29.12
N LYS A 198 -7.32 14.88 28.75
CA LYS A 198 -7.24 15.56 27.46
C LYS A 198 -6.75 14.53 26.44
N PHE A 199 -7.67 13.94 25.67
CA PHE A 199 -7.34 13.10 24.52
C PHE A 199 -6.58 13.95 23.50
N ILE A 200 -5.55 13.37 22.85
CA ILE A 200 -4.93 14.01 21.68
C ILE A 200 -5.94 13.89 20.55
N ARG A 201 -6.38 15.03 20.04
CA ARG A 201 -7.33 15.09 18.92
C ARG A 201 -6.63 14.77 17.60
N PRO A 202 -7.35 14.29 16.57
CA PRO A 202 -6.78 14.00 15.27
C PRO A 202 -6.01 15.16 14.62
N ASP A 203 -6.46 16.41 14.80
CA ASP A 203 -5.81 17.64 14.30
C ASP A 203 -4.49 17.99 15.03
N GLN A 204 -4.28 17.45 16.22
CA GLN A 204 -3.06 17.62 17.01
C GLN A 204 -1.96 16.58 16.66
N ILE A 205 -2.20 15.72 15.68
CA ILE A 205 -1.24 14.73 15.22
C ILE A 205 -0.84 15.10 13.78
N TYR A 206 0.45 15.08 13.50
CA TYR A 206 0.98 15.18 12.14
C TYR A 206 1.52 13.82 11.72
N HIS A 207 0.85 13.18 10.77
CA HIS A 207 1.18 11.82 10.32
C HIS A 207 1.83 11.85 8.94
N VAL A 208 3.08 11.39 8.87
CA VAL A 208 3.83 11.18 7.64
C VAL A 208 3.81 9.71 7.27
N ALA A 209 3.57 9.37 6.01
CA ALA A 209 3.66 8.01 5.51
C ALA A 209 4.77 7.88 4.45
N VAL A 210 5.64 6.88 4.58
CA VAL A 210 6.67 6.57 3.58
C VAL A 210 6.17 5.43 2.72
N MET A 211 6.01 5.69 1.40
CA MET A 211 5.29 4.81 0.47
C MET A 211 6.07 4.53 -0.83
N PRO A 212 5.82 3.41 -1.51
CA PRO A 212 6.62 2.96 -2.65
C PRO A 212 6.36 3.70 -3.96
N CYS A 213 5.34 4.56 -4.05
CA CYS A 213 4.99 5.26 -5.28
C CYS A 213 4.36 6.63 -5.06
N TYR A 214 4.43 7.49 -6.07
CA TYR A 214 3.84 8.83 -6.05
C TYR A 214 2.31 8.83 -6.03
N ASP A 215 1.66 7.79 -6.58
CA ASP A 215 0.19 7.69 -6.56
C ASP A 215 -0.36 7.60 -5.12
N LYS A 216 0.44 7.18 -4.16
CA LYS A 216 0.08 7.18 -2.74
C LYS A 216 -0.08 8.60 -2.16
N LYS A 217 0.56 9.60 -2.74
CA LYS A 217 0.35 11.03 -2.42
C LYS A 217 -1.05 11.48 -2.87
N LEU A 218 -1.47 11.03 -4.06
CA LEU A 218 -2.82 11.31 -4.57
C LEU A 218 -3.89 10.62 -3.71
N GLU A 219 -3.66 9.40 -3.28
CA GLU A 219 -4.56 8.72 -2.36
C GLU A 219 -4.74 9.49 -1.05
N ALA A 220 -3.65 9.93 -0.42
CA ALA A 220 -3.71 10.71 0.82
C ALA A 220 -4.44 12.06 0.64
N SER A 221 -4.43 12.61 -0.56
CA SER A 221 -5.08 13.89 -0.89
C SER A 221 -6.58 13.78 -1.15
N ARG A 222 -7.16 12.55 -1.20
CA ARG A 222 -8.59 12.36 -1.47
C ARG A 222 -9.45 12.95 -0.36
N GLN A 223 -10.60 13.50 -0.75
CA GLN A 223 -11.58 14.05 0.20
C GLN A 223 -12.16 12.98 1.12
N ASP A 224 -12.25 11.75 0.66
CA ASP A 224 -12.75 10.60 1.45
C ASP A 224 -11.91 10.35 2.73
N PHE A 225 -10.68 10.84 2.79
CA PHE A 225 -9.76 10.69 3.92
C PHE A 225 -9.50 12.01 4.67
N TYR A 226 -10.40 12.97 4.50
CA TYR A 226 -10.39 14.25 5.20
C TYR A 226 -11.53 14.31 6.20
N SER A 227 -11.22 14.59 7.45
CA SER A 227 -12.19 14.83 8.50
C SER A 227 -12.55 16.32 8.54
N GLU A 228 -13.77 16.66 8.18
CA GLU A 228 -14.25 18.06 8.26
C GLU A 228 -14.37 18.53 9.71
N VAL A 229 -14.73 17.61 10.64
CA VAL A 229 -14.88 17.91 12.06
C VAL A 229 -13.57 18.38 12.69
N TYR A 230 -12.47 17.75 12.32
CA TYR A 230 -11.14 18.07 12.87
C TYR A 230 -10.26 18.83 11.89
N SER A 231 -10.74 19.13 10.69
CA SER A 231 -9.98 19.82 9.63
C SER A 231 -8.60 19.18 9.39
N THR A 232 -8.54 17.86 9.37
CA THR A 232 -7.30 17.10 9.19
C THR A 232 -7.51 15.86 8.33
N ARG A 233 -6.41 15.34 7.76
CA ARG A 233 -6.39 14.10 6.96
C ARG A 233 -5.99 12.91 7.80
N ASP A 234 -6.31 11.69 7.34
CA ASP A 234 -5.78 10.44 7.93
C ASP A 234 -4.25 10.41 7.81
N VAL A 235 -3.71 10.88 6.69
CA VAL A 235 -2.27 11.05 6.43
C VAL A 235 -2.03 12.48 5.95
N ASP A 236 -1.19 13.23 6.66
CA ASP A 236 -0.95 14.65 6.36
C ASP A 236 0.06 14.84 5.24
N CYS A 237 1.09 14.00 5.18
CA CYS A 237 2.12 14.05 4.14
C CYS A 237 2.58 12.64 3.77
N VAL A 238 2.80 12.41 2.49
CA VAL A 238 3.38 11.16 1.96
C VAL A 238 4.70 11.46 1.28
N ILE A 239 5.75 10.73 1.67
CA ILE A 239 7.04 10.75 1.00
C ILE A 239 7.37 9.37 0.42
N THR A 240 8.22 9.35 -0.59
CA THR A 240 8.66 8.11 -1.24
C THR A 240 9.97 7.60 -0.65
N THR A 241 10.41 6.39 -1.05
CA THR A 241 11.70 5.84 -0.65
C THR A 241 12.85 6.75 -1.05
N GLY A 242 12.84 7.27 -2.28
CA GLY A 242 13.87 8.20 -2.76
C GLY A 242 13.86 9.52 -1.98
N GLU A 243 12.70 10.04 -1.60
CA GLU A 243 12.61 11.24 -0.77
C GLU A 243 13.08 11.00 0.67
N LEU A 244 12.87 9.80 1.23
CA LEU A 244 13.45 9.41 2.52
C LEU A 244 14.99 9.30 2.43
N GLU A 245 15.52 8.73 1.36
CA GLU A 245 16.98 8.67 1.12
C GLU A 245 17.58 10.09 1.01
N LEU A 246 16.92 11.00 0.29
CA LEU A 246 17.34 12.41 0.22
C LEU A 246 17.32 13.07 1.61
N LEU A 247 16.29 12.82 2.40
CA LEU A 247 16.17 13.37 3.75
C LEU A 247 17.30 12.88 4.67
N MET A 248 17.65 11.59 4.59
CA MET A 248 18.80 11.03 5.31
C MET A 248 20.12 11.66 4.85
N SER A 249 20.31 11.79 3.53
CA SER A 249 21.49 12.40 2.95
C SER A 249 21.66 13.88 3.35
N GLU A 250 20.59 14.67 3.35
CA GLU A 250 20.61 16.09 3.77
C GLU A 250 20.95 16.27 5.25
N LYS A 251 20.60 15.28 6.08
CA LYS A 251 20.94 15.27 7.51
C LYS A 251 22.27 14.59 7.82
N GLY A 252 23.01 14.12 6.79
CA GLY A 252 24.27 13.42 6.96
C GLY A 252 24.15 12.06 7.64
N TRP A 253 22.98 11.42 7.55
CA TRP A 253 22.73 10.08 8.11
C TRP A 253 23.15 9.00 7.13
N ASP A 254 24.05 8.12 7.57
CA ASP A 254 24.46 6.93 6.81
C ASP A 254 23.71 5.69 7.28
N LEU A 255 22.79 5.23 6.44
CA LEU A 255 21.97 4.04 6.74
C LEU A 255 22.78 2.73 6.75
N SER A 256 24.01 2.71 6.21
CA SER A 256 24.88 1.53 6.23
C SER A 256 25.47 1.25 7.61
N VAL A 257 25.53 2.27 8.47
CA VAL A 257 26.09 2.16 9.83
C VAL A 257 25.10 1.48 10.75
N PRO A 258 25.48 0.34 11.40
CA PRO A 258 24.66 -0.34 12.38
C PRO A 258 24.33 0.52 13.60
N VAL A 259 23.13 0.35 14.16
CA VAL A 259 22.74 0.98 15.42
C VAL A 259 22.67 -0.05 16.55
N GLU A 260 22.81 0.42 17.80
CA GLU A 260 22.77 -0.45 18.97
C GLU A 260 21.43 -1.18 19.08
N GLY A 261 21.48 -2.51 19.29
CA GLY A 261 20.29 -3.34 19.48
C GLY A 261 19.50 -3.65 18.20
N GLU A 262 20.00 -3.34 16.99
CA GLU A 262 19.25 -3.51 15.74
C GLU A 262 18.86 -4.97 15.41
N THR A 263 19.56 -5.95 15.99
CA THR A 263 19.27 -7.38 15.81
C THR A 263 18.30 -7.94 16.86
N CYS A 264 18.04 -7.17 17.92
CA CYS A 264 17.10 -7.61 18.95
C CYS A 264 15.67 -7.45 18.43
N PRO A 265 14.90 -8.54 18.26
CA PRO A 265 13.48 -8.39 18.07
C PRO A 265 12.95 -7.64 19.30
N THR A 266 12.18 -6.57 19.07
CA THR A 266 11.40 -6.03 20.17
C THR A 266 10.47 -7.17 20.58
N THR A 267 10.82 -7.89 21.62
CA THR A 267 9.86 -8.66 22.38
C THR A 267 8.90 -7.61 22.95
N ALA A 268 8.03 -7.09 22.12
CA ALA A 268 6.76 -6.58 22.56
C ALA A 268 6.09 -7.80 23.20
N THR A 269 6.48 -8.05 24.46
CA THR A 269 5.70 -8.86 25.36
C THR A 269 4.33 -8.21 25.29
N ILE A 270 3.40 -8.81 24.55
CA ILE A 270 1.99 -8.42 24.46
C ILE A 270 1.34 -8.57 25.86
N THR A 271 2.13 -8.90 26.87
CA THR A 271 1.79 -8.82 28.26
C THR A 271 2.01 -7.36 28.74
N PRO A 272 0.95 -6.63 29.12
CA PRO A 272 1.09 -5.34 29.76
C PRO A 272 1.79 -5.57 31.09
N THR A 273 3.10 -5.37 31.11
CA THR A 273 3.79 -5.14 32.38
C THR A 273 3.27 -3.81 32.93
N ALA A 274 2.78 -3.84 34.17
CA ALA A 274 1.96 -2.82 34.80
C ALA A 274 2.60 -1.40 34.92
N THR A 275 3.72 -1.14 34.28
CA THR A 275 4.47 0.13 34.38
C THR A 275 4.65 0.90 33.05
N THR A 276 4.35 0.32 31.87
CA THR A 276 4.42 1.04 30.60
C THR A 276 3.15 0.79 29.77
N PHE A 277 2.14 1.62 30.00
CA PHE A 277 0.84 1.59 29.32
C PHE A 277 0.86 2.18 27.88
N GLU A 278 1.92 2.00 27.10
CA GLU A 278 1.88 2.41 25.70
C GLU A 278 1.44 1.23 24.83
N PRO A 279 0.36 1.36 24.06
CA PRO A 279 0.01 0.36 23.07
C PRO A 279 1.09 0.39 21.98
N MET A 280 1.96 -0.59 21.99
CA MET A 280 2.89 -0.84 20.88
C MET A 280 2.18 -1.69 19.85
N LEU A 281 2.19 -1.25 18.59
CA LEU A 281 1.74 -2.09 17.48
C LEU A 281 2.79 -3.17 17.23
N PRO A 282 2.38 -4.40 16.89
CA PRO A 282 3.30 -5.43 16.42
C PRO A 282 4.04 -4.96 15.17
N GLU A 283 5.35 -5.17 15.15
CA GLU A 283 6.21 -4.79 14.03
C GLU A 283 6.42 -5.97 13.08
N LEU A 284 6.56 -5.67 11.79
CA LEU A 284 6.89 -6.62 10.73
C LEU A 284 6.00 -7.85 10.73
N VAL A 285 4.69 -7.66 10.95
CA VAL A 285 3.70 -8.75 10.87
C VAL A 285 3.76 -9.38 9.48
N GLN A 286 4.00 -10.69 9.46
CA GLN A 286 4.18 -11.42 8.21
C GLN A 286 2.85 -11.76 7.56
N HIS A 287 2.80 -11.59 6.24
CA HIS A 287 1.66 -11.96 5.42
C HIS A 287 2.16 -12.78 4.24
N PRO A 288 1.90 -14.10 4.22
CA PRO A 288 2.32 -14.97 3.13
C PRO A 288 1.64 -14.59 1.82
N GLY A 289 2.34 -14.75 0.71
CA GLY A 289 1.79 -14.55 -0.63
C GLY A 289 2.59 -13.58 -1.47
N THR A 290 2.27 -12.30 -1.47
CA THR A 290 2.94 -11.31 -2.31
C THR A 290 3.50 -10.16 -1.50
N SER A 291 4.65 -9.61 -1.91
CA SER A 291 5.22 -8.38 -1.32
C SER A 291 4.33 -7.15 -1.51
N SER A 292 3.33 -7.22 -2.40
CA SER A 292 2.43 -6.11 -2.71
C SER A 292 1.20 -6.02 -1.80
N GLY A 293 0.99 -7.02 -0.92
CA GLY A 293 -0.11 -6.93 0.06
C GLY A 293 -0.77 -8.24 0.41
N SER A 294 -0.53 -9.33 -0.35
CA SER A 294 -1.04 -10.68 -0.04
C SER A 294 -2.57 -10.82 -0.03
N TYR A 295 -3.28 -9.96 -0.73
CA TYR A 295 -4.76 -9.93 -0.75
C TYR A 295 -5.37 -11.24 -1.24
N LEU A 296 -4.90 -11.74 -2.39
CA LEU A 296 -5.38 -12.99 -2.98
C LEU A 296 -5.12 -14.18 -2.05
N HIS A 297 -3.91 -14.28 -1.51
CA HIS A 297 -3.54 -15.40 -0.64
C HIS A 297 -4.33 -15.40 0.66
N THR A 298 -4.60 -14.23 1.25
CA THR A 298 -5.43 -14.11 2.46
C THR A 298 -6.86 -14.59 2.20
N ILE A 299 -7.46 -14.23 1.07
CA ILE A 299 -8.79 -14.73 0.69
C ILE A 299 -8.78 -16.23 0.46
N MET A 300 -7.76 -16.75 -0.23
CA MET A 300 -7.61 -18.20 -0.44
C MET A 300 -7.49 -18.95 0.88
N SER A 301 -6.66 -18.46 1.80
CA SER A 301 -6.51 -19.04 3.14
C SER A 301 -7.83 -19.03 3.91
N ALA A 302 -8.58 -17.93 3.87
CA ALA A 302 -9.90 -17.85 4.50
C ALA A 302 -10.90 -18.85 3.88
N MET A 303 -10.85 -19.04 2.56
CA MET A 303 -11.69 -20.03 1.87
C MET A 303 -11.32 -21.47 2.24
N VAL A 304 -10.01 -21.76 2.37
CA VAL A 304 -9.53 -23.09 2.81
C VAL A 304 -9.95 -23.37 4.25
N CYS A 305 -9.77 -22.39 5.16
CA CYS A 305 -10.17 -22.53 6.56
C CYS A 305 -11.69 -22.69 6.76
N ALA A 306 -12.50 -22.04 5.93
CA ALA A 306 -13.95 -22.12 5.99
C ALA A 306 -14.54 -23.38 5.31
N SER A 307 -13.73 -24.11 4.56
CA SER A 307 -14.20 -25.30 3.84
C SER A 307 -14.26 -26.51 4.76
N PRO A 308 -15.40 -27.23 4.80
CA PRO A 308 -15.51 -28.48 5.55
C PRO A 308 -14.70 -29.63 4.95
N GLU A 309 -14.35 -29.54 3.66
CA GLU A 309 -13.59 -30.53 2.92
C GLU A 309 -12.23 -29.98 2.47
N PRO A 310 -11.22 -30.84 2.32
CA PRO A 310 -9.91 -30.39 1.88
C PRO A 310 -9.95 -29.83 0.46
N LEU A 311 -9.32 -28.67 0.28
CA LEU A 311 -9.20 -28.00 -1.02
C LEU A 311 -7.79 -28.16 -1.56
N GLU A 312 -7.67 -28.41 -2.86
CA GLU A 312 -6.42 -28.44 -3.61
C GLU A 312 -6.23 -27.10 -4.33
N THR A 313 -5.02 -26.55 -4.24
CA THR A 313 -4.63 -25.32 -4.94
C THR A 313 -3.89 -25.65 -6.22
N SER A 314 -4.34 -25.14 -7.34
CA SER A 314 -3.59 -25.18 -8.60
C SER A 314 -3.28 -23.76 -9.08
N VAL A 315 -2.08 -23.56 -9.62
CA VAL A 315 -1.59 -22.27 -10.13
C VAL A 315 -1.25 -22.41 -11.60
N LYS A 316 -1.75 -21.48 -12.41
CA LYS A 316 -1.47 -21.41 -13.85
C LYS A 316 -0.91 -20.04 -14.21
N ILE A 317 0.30 -20.02 -14.76
CA ILE A 317 0.90 -18.81 -15.31
C ILE A 317 0.25 -18.52 -16.67
N ILE A 318 -0.34 -17.33 -16.83
CA ILE A 318 -1.02 -16.93 -18.08
C ILE A 318 -0.05 -16.30 -19.07
N ARG A 319 0.81 -15.37 -18.63
CA ARG A 319 1.80 -14.70 -19.50
C ARG A 319 3.19 -14.65 -18.87
N SER A 320 3.25 -14.31 -17.61
CA SER A 320 4.45 -14.17 -16.81
C SER A 320 4.05 -14.30 -15.35
N THR A 321 5.02 -14.24 -14.45
CA THR A 321 4.79 -14.18 -13.00
C THR A 321 3.95 -12.97 -12.56
N ASP A 322 3.71 -12.00 -13.45
CA ASP A 322 2.82 -10.87 -13.23
C ASP A 322 1.34 -11.19 -13.48
N TYR A 323 1.03 -12.30 -14.16
CA TYR A 323 -0.35 -12.70 -14.40
C TYR A 323 -0.51 -14.21 -14.20
N GLU A 324 -1.01 -14.58 -13.03
CA GLU A 324 -1.21 -15.96 -12.58
C GLU A 324 -2.66 -16.16 -12.17
N GLU A 325 -3.21 -17.32 -12.54
CA GLU A 325 -4.53 -17.80 -12.08
C GLU A 325 -4.34 -18.83 -10.97
N TYR A 326 -5.16 -18.72 -9.95
CA TYR A 326 -5.22 -19.61 -8.79
C TYR A 326 -6.60 -20.23 -8.72
N VAL A 327 -6.67 -21.55 -8.59
CA VAL A 327 -7.92 -22.28 -8.52
C VAL A 327 -7.92 -23.18 -7.29
N LEU A 328 -8.94 -23.05 -6.45
CA LEU A 328 -9.21 -23.97 -5.36
C LEU A 328 -10.26 -24.97 -5.80
N ARG A 329 -9.91 -26.24 -5.77
CA ARG A 329 -10.81 -27.36 -6.10
C ARG A 329 -11.05 -28.24 -4.88
N ASN A 330 -12.28 -28.69 -4.75
CA ASN A 330 -12.60 -29.72 -3.77
C ASN A 330 -11.91 -31.04 -4.19
N GLN A 331 -11.08 -31.60 -3.32
CA GLN A 331 -10.32 -32.83 -3.63
C GLN A 331 -11.20 -34.04 -3.92
N ARG A 332 -12.41 -34.10 -3.30
CA ARG A 332 -13.30 -35.23 -3.46
C ARG A 332 -14.20 -35.14 -4.69
N THR A 333 -14.76 -33.94 -4.95
CA THR A 333 -15.73 -33.72 -6.03
C THR A 333 -15.09 -33.20 -7.31
N GLY A 334 -13.89 -32.66 -7.24
CA GLY A 334 -13.24 -31.95 -8.35
C GLY A 334 -13.86 -30.58 -8.69
N GLU A 335 -14.88 -30.14 -7.93
CA GLU A 335 -15.59 -28.90 -8.17
C GLU A 335 -14.70 -27.68 -7.84
N VAL A 336 -14.76 -26.64 -8.68
CA VAL A 336 -14.06 -25.37 -8.48
C VAL A 336 -14.84 -24.52 -7.48
N VAL A 337 -14.30 -24.40 -6.27
CA VAL A 337 -14.86 -23.60 -5.18
C VAL A 337 -14.53 -22.12 -5.33
N PHE A 338 -13.30 -21.83 -5.76
CA PHE A 338 -12.81 -20.46 -5.92
C PHE A 338 -11.86 -20.37 -7.11
N LYS A 339 -11.97 -19.27 -7.85
CA LYS A 339 -11.03 -18.92 -8.93
C LYS A 339 -10.57 -17.48 -8.76
N GLY A 340 -9.28 -17.29 -8.44
CA GLY A 340 -8.66 -15.99 -8.28
C GLY A 340 -7.56 -15.73 -9.31
N ALA A 341 -7.10 -14.48 -9.40
CA ALA A 341 -5.94 -14.13 -10.19
C ALA A 341 -5.09 -13.05 -9.52
N LYS A 342 -3.77 -13.11 -9.76
CA LYS A 342 -2.83 -12.01 -9.59
C LYS A 342 -2.62 -11.34 -10.94
N CYS A 343 -2.82 -10.03 -11.03
CA CYS A 343 -2.72 -9.29 -12.27
C CYS A 343 -1.94 -7.98 -12.03
N TYR A 344 -0.66 -7.99 -12.38
CA TYR A 344 0.26 -6.88 -12.20
C TYR A 344 0.71 -6.30 -13.55
N GLY A 345 0.95 -4.98 -13.56
CA GLY A 345 1.36 -4.26 -14.74
C GLY A 345 0.22 -3.78 -15.63
N PHE A 346 0.31 -2.54 -16.07
CA PHE A 346 -0.75 -1.82 -16.77
C PHE A 346 -1.28 -2.54 -18.02
N ARG A 347 -0.40 -3.19 -18.79
CA ARG A 347 -0.78 -3.97 -19.98
C ARG A 347 -1.72 -5.15 -19.63
N ASN A 348 -1.45 -5.82 -18.50
CA ASN A 348 -2.29 -6.91 -18.02
C ASN A 348 -3.62 -6.38 -17.51
N LEU A 349 -3.62 -5.21 -16.84
CA LEU A 349 -4.85 -4.55 -16.37
C LEU A 349 -5.82 -4.22 -17.50
N GLN A 350 -5.32 -3.70 -18.62
CA GLN A 350 -6.17 -3.42 -19.78
C GLN A 350 -6.86 -4.69 -20.32
N ASN A 351 -6.16 -5.82 -20.30
CA ASN A 351 -6.74 -7.10 -20.71
C ASN A 351 -7.75 -7.61 -19.68
N LEU A 352 -7.47 -7.44 -18.38
CA LEU A 352 -8.38 -7.79 -17.30
C LEU A 352 -9.69 -7.01 -17.41
N VAL A 353 -9.64 -5.69 -17.59
CA VAL A 353 -10.83 -4.83 -17.76
C VAL A 353 -11.70 -5.31 -18.91
N ARG A 354 -11.09 -5.63 -20.07
CA ARG A 354 -11.83 -6.19 -21.23
C ARG A 354 -12.46 -7.54 -20.93
N LYS A 355 -11.74 -8.42 -20.20
CA LYS A 355 -12.25 -9.75 -19.83
C LYS A 355 -13.42 -9.63 -18.86
N VAL A 356 -13.26 -8.90 -17.76
CA VAL A 356 -14.32 -8.69 -16.75
C VAL A 356 -15.53 -7.98 -17.37
N GLY A 357 -15.31 -6.94 -18.18
CA GLY A 357 -16.41 -6.24 -18.86
C GLY A 357 -17.20 -7.15 -19.79
N LYS A 358 -16.53 -8.02 -20.56
CA LYS A 358 -17.18 -8.99 -21.43
C LYS A 358 -17.98 -10.03 -20.64
N GLU A 359 -17.44 -10.57 -19.57
CA GLU A 359 -18.09 -11.54 -18.70
C GLU A 359 -19.31 -10.93 -17.98
N ALA A 360 -19.19 -9.68 -17.53
CA ALA A 360 -20.25 -8.94 -16.87
C ALA A 360 -21.32 -8.35 -17.82
N GLY A 361 -21.15 -8.50 -19.15
CA GLY A 361 -22.04 -7.91 -20.14
C GLY A 361 -22.00 -6.38 -20.21
N VAL A 362 -20.94 -5.77 -19.69
CA VAL A 362 -20.72 -4.32 -19.64
C VAL A 362 -19.91 -3.90 -20.87
N GLN A 363 -20.37 -2.87 -21.59
CA GLN A 363 -19.62 -2.32 -22.72
C GLN A 363 -18.42 -1.52 -22.20
N VAL A 364 -17.21 -2.06 -22.40
CA VAL A 364 -15.95 -1.41 -22.05
C VAL A 364 -15.53 -0.47 -23.19
N GLY A 365 -15.34 0.80 -22.88
CA GLY A 365 -14.76 1.80 -23.79
C GLY A 365 -15.78 2.54 -24.64
N LYS A 366 -16.30 3.66 -24.13
CA LYS A 366 -17.04 4.66 -24.94
C LYS A 366 -16.09 5.63 -25.68
N GLY A 367 -14.99 5.13 -26.25
CA GLY A 367 -14.21 5.88 -27.23
C GLY A 367 -14.95 5.95 -28.59
N ALA A 368 -14.60 6.91 -29.45
CA ALA A 368 -15.24 7.11 -30.77
C ALA A 368 -15.37 5.82 -31.61
N ALA A 369 -14.46 4.85 -31.44
CA ALA A 369 -14.52 3.52 -32.06
C ALA A 369 -15.65 2.61 -31.49
N GLY A 370 -16.14 2.86 -30.28
CA GLY A 370 -17.23 2.07 -29.66
C GLY A 370 -18.61 2.40 -30.21
N ARG A 371 -18.80 3.57 -30.84
CA ARG A 371 -20.10 3.97 -31.39
C ARG A 371 -20.48 3.20 -32.66
N VAL A 372 -19.52 2.65 -33.38
CA VAL A 372 -19.78 1.89 -34.62
C VAL A 372 -20.25 0.46 -34.31
N ALA A 373 -19.93 -0.09 -33.16
CA ALA A 373 -20.30 -1.45 -32.76
C ALA A 373 -21.71 -1.58 -32.12
N ALA A 374 -22.40 -0.47 -31.86
CA ALA A 374 -23.73 -0.49 -31.24
C ALA A 374 -24.85 -1.04 -32.16
N GLY A 375 -24.56 -1.32 -33.42
CA GLY A 375 -25.49 -1.89 -34.40
C GLY A 375 -25.53 -3.42 -34.48
N VAL A 376 -24.57 -4.11 -33.86
CA VAL A 376 -24.52 -5.57 -33.91
C VAL A 376 -25.10 -6.15 -32.63
N ARG A 377 -26.38 -6.55 -32.68
CA ARG A 377 -27.00 -7.41 -31.65
C ARG A 377 -26.21 -8.71 -31.59
N VAL A 378 -25.31 -8.79 -30.58
CA VAL A 378 -24.69 -10.07 -30.25
C VAL A 378 -25.79 -10.95 -29.65
N ARG A 379 -26.28 -11.88 -30.47
CA ARG A 379 -27.11 -12.99 -30.02
C ARG A 379 -26.29 -13.74 -28.97
N SER A 380 -26.70 -13.64 -27.70
CA SER A 380 -26.24 -14.52 -26.63
C SER A 380 -26.41 -15.96 -27.11
N ARG A 381 -25.31 -16.61 -27.45
CA ARG A 381 -25.28 -18.06 -27.58
C ARG A 381 -25.49 -18.62 -26.19
N LYS A 382 -26.68 -19.16 -25.91
CA LYS A 382 -26.89 -20.12 -24.85
C LYS A 382 -25.90 -21.26 -25.10
N THR A 383 -24.80 -21.28 -24.40
CA THR A 383 -23.89 -22.43 -24.35
C THR A 383 -24.62 -23.52 -23.57
N GLY A 384 -24.76 -24.64 -24.25
CA GLY A 384 -25.37 -25.85 -23.69
C GLY A 384 -24.60 -26.35 -22.47
N THR A 385 -25.30 -27.12 -21.70
CA THR A 385 -24.85 -27.95 -20.58
C THR A 385 -23.66 -28.84 -21.01
N GLY A 386 -22.44 -28.30 -20.86
CA GLY A 386 -21.20 -29.05 -20.96
C GLY A 386 -20.65 -29.23 -19.56
N VAL A 387 -20.60 -30.47 -19.11
CA VAL A 387 -19.89 -30.93 -17.92
C VAL A 387 -18.39 -30.68 -18.13
N GLY A 388 -17.86 -29.58 -17.56
CA GLY A 388 -16.45 -29.25 -17.65
C GLY A 388 -16.15 -27.93 -16.95
N GLY A 389 -15.66 -27.98 -15.70
CA GLY A 389 -15.44 -26.84 -14.79
C GLY A 389 -14.37 -25.82 -15.16
N GLU A 390 -14.00 -25.67 -16.45
CA GLU A 390 -12.93 -24.73 -16.87
C GLU A 390 -13.43 -23.32 -17.25
N ASP A 391 -14.73 -23.10 -17.35
CA ASP A 391 -15.31 -21.83 -17.87
C ASP A 391 -15.87 -20.91 -16.77
N LYS A 392 -15.51 -21.15 -15.50
CA LYS A 392 -15.91 -20.26 -14.38
C LYS A 392 -15.13 -18.94 -14.45
N GLY A 393 -15.82 -17.80 -14.46
CA GLY A 393 -15.22 -16.47 -14.32
C GLY A 393 -14.45 -16.33 -13.00
N TYR A 394 -13.68 -15.24 -12.86
CA TYR A 394 -12.99 -14.97 -11.61
C TYR A 394 -13.96 -14.65 -10.48
N ASP A 395 -13.64 -15.08 -9.27
CA ASP A 395 -14.27 -14.62 -8.04
C ASP A 395 -13.53 -13.39 -7.48
N TYR A 396 -12.20 -13.36 -7.64
CA TYR A 396 -11.34 -12.31 -7.11
C TYR A 396 -10.11 -12.04 -7.98
N VAL A 397 -9.65 -10.78 -8.03
CA VAL A 397 -8.37 -10.43 -8.67
C VAL A 397 -7.58 -9.45 -7.82
N GLU A 398 -6.35 -9.82 -7.48
CA GLU A 398 -5.36 -8.91 -6.90
C GLU A 398 -4.72 -8.09 -8.01
N VAL A 399 -4.88 -6.76 -7.94
CA VAL A 399 -4.54 -5.84 -9.04
C VAL A 399 -3.48 -4.84 -8.60
N MET A 400 -2.35 -4.76 -9.34
CA MET A 400 -1.33 -3.72 -9.14
C MET A 400 -0.93 -3.12 -10.49
N ALA A 401 -0.81 -1.79 -10.55
CA ALA A 401 -0.46 -1.09 -11.78
C ALA A 401 1.00 -1.31 -12.20
N CYS A 402 1.91 -1.51 -11.25
CA CYS A 402 3.33 -1.71 -11.51
C CYS A 402 3.63 -3.18 -11.88
N PRO A 403 4.46 -3.43 -12.90
CA PRO A 403 5.03 -4.76 -13.14
C PRO A 403 5.88 -5.19 -11.94
N GLY A 404 5.78 -6.45 -11.51
CA GLY A 404 6.44 -6.93 -10.30
C GLY A 404 5.82 -6.42 -8.99
N GLY A 405 4.78 -5.59 -9.03
CA GLY A 405 4.07 -5.09 -7.86
C GLY A 405 4.69 -3.86 -7.20
N CYS A 406 4.34 -3.62 -5.93
CA CYS A 406 4.69 -2.40 -5.20
C CYS A 406 6.19 -2.25 -4.89
N ILE A 407 6.96 -3.34 -4.87
CA ILE A 407 8.42 -3.28 -4.74
C ILE A 407 9.11 -2.60 -5.93
N ASN A 408 8.44 -2.54 -7.07
CA ASN A 408 8.87 -1.83 -8.28
C ASN A 408 8.06 -0.54 -8.48
N GLY A 409 7.54 0.06 -7.42
CA GLY A 409 6.83 1.33 -7.48
C GLY A 409 7.73 2.50 -7.94
N GLY A 410 7.13 3.53 -8.58
CA GLY A 410 7.88 4.65 -9.14
C GLY A 410 8.64 5.53 -8.14
N GLY A 411 8.37 5.37 -6.82
CA GLY A 411 9.10 6.06 -5.74
C GLY A 411 10.19 5.23 -5.08
N GLN A 412 10.44 4.00 -5.57
CA GLN A 412 11.46 3.10 -5.04
C GLN A 412 12.85 3.44 -5.56
N LEU A 413 13.88 2.99 -4.81
CA LEU A 413 15.27 3.16 -5.21
C LEU A 413 15.60 2.31 -6.44
N ARG A 414 16.57 2.77 -7.19
CA ARG A 414 17.12 2.07 -8.37
C ARG A 414 18.53 1.58 -8.06
N PRO A 415 19.03 0.58 -8.82
CA PRO A 415 20.41 0.16 -8.65
C PRO A 415 21.34 1.37 -8.80
N VAL A 416 22.40 1.40 -8.00
CA VAL A 416 23.48 2.36 -8.21
C VAL A 416 24.03 2.09 -9.60
N ALA A 417 24.02 3.08 -10.48
CA ALA A 417 24.72 2.98 -11.74
C ALA A 417 26.19 2.67 -11.40
N GLN A 418 26.64 1.46 -11.74
CA GLN A 418 28.08 1.23 -11.74
C GLN A 418 28.62 2.27 -12.72
N VAL A 419 29.46 3.17 -12.22
CA VAL A 419 30.24 4.06 -13.07
C VAL A 419 31.10 3.14 -13.91
N SER A 420 30.56 2.70 -15.07
CA SER A 420 31.40 2.12 -16.10
C SER A 420 32.48 3.16 -16.36
N GLN A 421 33.72 2.76 -16.25
CA GLN A 421 34.86 3.59 -16.64
C GLN A 421 34.45 4.33 -17.91
N GLN A 422 34.33 5.63 -17.81
CA GLN A 422 34.02 6.49 -18.95
C GLN A 422 35.04 6.11 -20.00
N ASN A 423 34.61 5.64 -21.16
CA ASN A 423 35.49 5.53 -22.32
C ASN A 423 35.88 6.94 -22.69
N GLU A 424 36.98 7.38 -22.13
CA GLU A 424 37.67 8.59 -22.57
C GLU A 424 38.22 8.31 -23.96
N ASP A 425 38.10 9.25 -24.87
CA ASP A 425 38.77 9.17 -26.16
C ASP A 425 40.29 9.32 -25.96
N GLU A 426 41.04 9.11 -27.04
CA GLU A 426 42.50 9.22 -27.03
C GLU A 426 42.99 10.61 -26.57
N GLU A 427 42.09 11.59 -26.45
CA GLU A 427 42.31 12.96 -26.02
C GLU A 427 41.85 13.25 -24.60
N GLY A 428 41.31 12.23 -23.87
CA GLY A 428 40.86 12.32 -22.45
C GLY A 428 39.50 12.97 -22.23
N TYR A 429 38.67 13.10 -23.28
CA TYR A 429 37.30 13.63 -23.14
C TYR A 429 36.27 12.51 -22.99
N PRO A 430 35.36 12.62 -22.00
CA PRO A 430 34.30 11.64 -21.85
C PRO A 430 33.33 11.72 -23.03
N ARG A 431 33.20 10.63 -23.80
CA ARG A 431 32.22 10.53 -24.89
C ARG A 431 30.84 10.23 -24.33
N ASN A 432 29.98 11.21 -24.30
CA ASN A 432 28.57 11.07 -23.98
C ASN A 432 27.75 11.16 -25.28
N TRP A 433 27.45 10.01 -25.89
CA TRP A 433 26.71 9.95 -27.17
C TRP A 433 25.23 10.33 -27.02
N ASP A 434 24.68 10.36 -25.79
CA ASP A 434 23.30 10.71 -25.54
C ASP A 434 22.96 12.18 -25.77
N GLU A 435 23.97 13.06 -25.74
CA GLU A 435 23.82 14.51 -26.03
C GLU A 435 23.86 14.85 -27.52
N SER A 436 24.35 13.95 -28.37
CA SER A 436 24.52 14.24 -29.79
C SER A 436 23.27 14.05 -30.65
N GLY A 437 22.18 13.47 -30.09
CA GLY A 437 20.92 13.27 -30.80
C GLY A 437 20.98 12.29 -31.99
N VAL A 438 22.07 11.59 -32.21
CA VAL A 438 22.27 10.64 -33.31
C VAL A 438 21.76 9.27 -32.88
N LYS A 439 20.59 8.87 -33.40
CA LYS A 439 20.12 7.47 -33.31
C LYS A 439 20.94 6.63 -34.28
N MET A 440 21.80 5.76 -33.76
CA MET A 440 22.44 4.72 -34.59
C MET A 440 21.36 3.72 -35.02
N ALA A 441 21.31 3.44 -36.33
CA ALA A 441 20.44 2.42 -36.91
C ALA A 441 20.82 1.03 -36.38
N ASP A 442 19.82 0.16 -36.23
CA ASP A 442 19.92 -1.20 -35.72
C ASP A 442 21.03 -2.01 -36.40
N GLY A 443 22.11 -2.25 -35.68
CA GLY A 443 23.21 -3.09 -36.10
C GLY A 443 24.00 -3.54 -34.88
N GLU A 444 23.81 -4.79 -34.54
CA GLU A 444 24.61 -5.69 -33.71
C GLU A 444 25.46 -5.15 -32.53
N SER A 445 25.03 -5.54 -31.32
CA SER A 445 25.89 -5.97 -30.21
C SER A 445 27.07 -5.10 -29.83
N GLY A 446 26.82 -3.98 -29.22
CA GLY A 446 27.76 -3.36 -28.28
C GLY A 446 27.13 -3.35 -26.89
N ASN A 447 27.84 -3.82 -25.87
CA ASN A 447 27.46 -3.77 -24.44
C ASN A 447 27.22 -2.33 -23.99
N ALA A 448 26.12 -1.73 -24.41
CA ALA A 448 25.62 -0.53 -23.76
C ALA A 448 25.09 -0.95 -22.39
N THR A 449 25.81 -0.58 -21.33
CA THR A 449 25.30 -0.63 -19.96
C THR A 449 23.95 0.08 -19.93
N PRO A 450 22.85 -0.62 -19.62
CA PRO A 450 21.55 0.04 -19.62
C PRO A 450 21.59 1.09 -18.50
N GLY A 451 21.50 2.35 -18.86
CA GLY A 451 21.17 3.38 -17.90
C GLY A 451 19.98 2.91 -17.06
N ALA A 452 19.93 3.26 -15.79
CA ALA A 452 18.94 2.77 -14.82
C ALA A 452 17.50 2.95 -15.35
N LYS A 453 17.05 2.00 -16.19
CA LYS A 453 15.71 2.02 -16.78
C LYS A 453 14.72 1.60 -15.70
N TRP A 454 13.61 2.33 -15.61
CA TRP A 454 12.47 1.90 -14.84
C TRP A 454 12.08 0.49 -15.29
N GLY A 455 11.91 -0.45 -14.31
CA GLY A 455 11.61 -1.84 -14.63
C GLY A 455 12.82 -2.75 -14.79
N ASN A 456 13.97 -2.42 -14.22
CA ASN A 456 15.09 -3.37 -14.12
C ASN A 456 14.63 -4.60 -13.33
N LYS A 457 14.44 -5.71 -14.06
CA LYS A 457 13.90 -6.96 -13.50
C LYS A 457 14.86 -7.61 -12.49
N GLU A 458 16.15 -7.42 -12.66
CA GLU A 458 17.16 -7.99 -11.76
C GLU A 458 17.12 -7.26 -10.42
N TRP A 459 17.08 -5.93 -10.45
CA TRP A 459 16.91 -5.13 -9.24
C TRP A 459 15.60 -5.45 -8.51
N THR A 460 14.50 -5.59 -9.25
CA THR A 460 13.21 -5.98 -8.66
C THR A 460 13.31 -7.33 -7.94
N LYS A 461 14.04 -8.30 -8.50
CA LYS A 461 14.28 -9.58 -7.85
C LYS A 461 15.14 -9.45 -6.58
N GLU A 462 16.16 -8.59 -6.58
CA GLU A 462 16.97 -8.34 -5.39
C GLU A 462 16.16 -7.66 -4.28
N VAL A 463 15.29 -6.71 -4.61
CA VAL A 463 14.37 -6.10 -3.63
C VAL A 463 13.34 -7.12 -3.12
N GLU A 464 12.81 -7.98 -3.99
CA GLU A 464 11.91 -9.08 -3.57
C GLU A 464 12.63 -10.06 -2.66
N LYS A 465 13.88 -10.43 -2.97
CA LYS A 465 14.71 -11.29 -2.13
C LYS A 465 14.97 -10.64 -0.75
N ALA A 466 15.28 -9.34 -0.71
CA ALA A 466 15.44 -8.61 0.54
C ALA A 466 14.15 -8.56 1.35
N TYR A 467 12.98 -8.43 0.69
CA TYR A 467 11.68 -8.46 1.36
C TYR A 467 11.43 -9.79 2.11
N TRP A 468 11.87 -10.91 1.53
CA TRP A 468 11.64 -12.25 2.08
C TRP A 468 12.83 -12.82 2.86
N HIS A 469 13.93 -12.09 3.01
CA HIS A 469 15.21 -12.61 3.52
C HIS A 469 15.10 -13.31 4.88
N ASP A 470 14.36 -12.76 5.82
CA ASP A 470 14.24 -13.32 7.19
C ASP A 470 12.86 -13.94 7.45
N LEU A 471 12.08 -14.18 6.41
CA LEU A 471 10.76 -14.77 6.56
C LEU A 471 10.86 -16.29 6.44
N PRO A 472 10.20 -17.06 7.32
CA PRO A 472 10.17 -18.52 7.19
C PRO A 472 9.54 -18.93 5.86
N THR A 473 10.17 -19.85 5.16
CA THR A 473 9.71 -20.37 3.88
C THR A 473 9.48 -21.87 4.00
N PRO A 474 8.33 -22.40 3.64
CA PRO A 474 7.02 -21.76 3.45
C PRO A 474 6.38 -21.34 4.77
N PRO A 475 5.35 -20.49 4.74
CA PRO A 475 4.66 -20.14 5.98
C PRO A 475 4.07 -21.40 6.62
N PRO A 476 4.06 -21.49 7.97
CA PRO A 476 3.49 -22.63 8.66
C PRO A 476 2.03 -22.82 8.22
N SER A 477 1.63 -24.07 8.03
CA SER A 477 0.23 -24.41 7.71
C SER A 477 -0.72 -23.79 8.74
N PRO A 478 -1.90 -23.28 8.34
CA PRO A 478 -2.82 -22.57 9.24
C PRO A 478 -3.40 -23.42 10.39
N LYS A 479 -2.98 -24.67 10.54
CA LYS A 479 -3.40 -25.59 11.60
C LYS A 479 -2.17 -26.09 12.40
N GLY A 480 -1.42 -25.15 12.97
CA GLY A 480 -0.49 -25.49 14.05
C GLY A 480 -1.18 -25.14 15.37
N ASP A 481 -1.55 -26.15 16.17
CA ASP A 481 -2.04 -25.93 17.54
C ASP A 481 -0.99 -25.11 18.31
N GLY A 482 -1.37 -23.89 18.72
CA GLY A 482 -0.65 -23.09 19.70
C GLY A 482 0.47 -22.20 19.18
N ASP A 483 0.21 -21.34 18.19
CA ASP A 483 1.06 -20.17 17.94
C ASP A 483 0.68 -19.01 18.89
N PRO A 484 1.45 -18.79 20.01
CA PRO A 484 1.10 -17.76 20.98
C PRO A 484 1.13 -16.34 20.38
N LEU A 485 1.88 -16.13 19.30
CA LEU A 485 2.00 -14.85 18.63
C LEU A 485 0.77 -14.57 17.75
N GLY A 486 0.27 -15.57 17.05
CA GLY A 486 -0.97 -15.49 16.28
C GLY A 486 -2.17 -15.18 17.16
N ASP A 487 -2.33 -15.89 18.28
CA ASP A 487 -3.39 -15.65 19.25
C ASP A 487 -3.33 -14.24 19.86
N ALA A 488 -2.13 -13.72 20.08
CA ALA A 488 -1.94 -12.39 20.62
C ALA A 488 -2.26 -11.29 19.59
N LEU A 489 -1.90 -11.52 18.32
CA LEU A 489 -2.25 -10.63 17.22
C LEU A 489 -3.77 -10.58 17.03
N ASP A 490 -4.44 -11.72 17.04
CA ASP A 490 -5.89 -11.81 16.91
C ASP A 490 -6.61 -11.11 18.07
N ARG A 491 -6.15 -11.29 19.30
CA ARG A 491 -6.68 -10.54 20.47
C ARG A 491 -6.53 -9.04 20.30
N LEU A 492 -5.36 -8.56 19.84
CA LEU A 492 -5.14 -7.14 19.61
C LEU A 492 -6.05 -6.60 18.50
N VAL A 493 -6.24 -7.35 17.41
CA VAL A 493 -7.17 -6.99 16.33
C VAL A 493 -8.59 -6.82 16.85
N VAL A 494 -9.05 -7.80 17.66
CA VAL A 494 -10.39 -7.73 18.27
C VAL A 494 -10.47 -6.50 19.18
N GLN A 495 -9.49 -6.28 20.04
CA GLN A 495 -9.45 -5.13 20.93
C GLN A 495 -9.51 -3.81 20.15
N VAL A 496 -8.69 -3.64 19.11
CA VAL A 496 -8.67 -2.43 18.28
C VAL A 496 -10.02 -2.20 17.62
N LYS A 497 -10.61 -3.25 17.03
CA LYS A 497 -11.93 -3.15 16.39
C LYS A 497 -13.02 -2.78 17.38
N VAL A 498 -13.03 -3.39 18.56
CA VAL A 498 -13.97 -3.08 19.63
C VAL A 498 -13.86 -1.63 20.06
N GLU A 499 -12.65 -1.19 20.39
CA GLU A 499 -12.42 0.16 20.92
C GLU A 499 -12.65 1.26 19.87
N MET A 500 -12.51 0.96 18.58
CA MET A 500 -12.77 1.92 17.50
C MET A 500 -14.24 1.95 17.06
N CYS A 501 -14.91 0.81 17.09
CA CYS A 501 -16.25 0.67 16.52
C CYS A 501 -17.37 0.79 17.55
N LEU A 502 -17.09 0.49 18.83
CA LEU A 502 -18.09 0.63 19.88
C LEU A 502 -18.10 2.03 20.51
N PRO A 503 -19.27 2.55 20.88
CA PRO A 503 -19.40 3.77 21.68
C PRO A 503 -18.70 3.62 23.04
N GLN A 504 -18.08 4.70 23.53
CA GLN A 504 -17.27 4.66 24.77
C GLN A 504 -18.08 4.32 26.03
N ASP A 505 -19.37 4.61 26.04
CA ASP A 505 -20.31 4.30 27.13
C ASP A 505 -20.66 2.81 27.23
N ARG A 506 -20.39 2.02 26.19
CA ARG A 506 -20.60 0.56 26.14
C ARG A 506 -19.32 -0.26 26.35
N LEU A 507 -18.16 0.39 26.44
CA LEU A 507 -16.89 -0.27 26.75
C LEU A 507 -16.87 -0.73 28.22
N GLY A 508 -17.16 -2.00 28.47
CA GLY A 508 -17.14 -2.61 29.82
C GLY A 508 -18.35 -3.48 30.13
N GLN A 509 -19.33 -3.56 29.27
CA GLN A 509 -20.43 -4.50 29.45
C GLN A 509 -20.02 -5.89 28.93
N SER A 510 -19.91 -6.84 29.86
CA SER A 510 -19.63 -8.24 29.55
C SER A 510 -20.85 -8.91 28.93
N GLY A 511 -20.89 -8.94 27.61
CA GLY A 511 -21.97 -9.61 26.88
C GLY A 511 -21.82 -9.42 25.38
N TRP A 512 -20.87 -10.14 24.78
CA TRP A 512 -20.79 -10.24 23.33
C TRP A 512 -21.89 -11.18 22.85
N SER A 513 -23.01 -10.63 22.38
CA SER A 513 -23.88 -11.36 21.49
C SER A 513 -23.24 -11.38 20.10
N SER A 514 -23.35 -12.50 19.39
CA SER A 514 -22.81 -12.72 18.05
C SER A 514 -23.45 -11.83 16.96
N GLU A 515 -24.41 -11.02 17.29
CA GLU A 515 -25.01 -9.98 16.45
C GLU A 515 -24.26 -8.67 16.76
N MET A 516 -23.33 -8.29 15.88
CA MET A 516 -22.77 -6.94 15.92
C MET A 516 -23.91 -5.93 15.83
N ASP A 517 -23.96 -5.03 16.80
CA ASP A 517 -24.87 -3.88 16.78
C ASP A 517 -24.75 -3.18 15.41
N VAL A 518 -25.88 -2.87 14.79
CA VAL A 518 -25.94 -2.25 13.45
C VAL A 518 -25.09 -0.97 13.42
N ASP A 519 -25.07 -0.22 14.51
CA ASP A 519 -24.27 1.01 14.66
C ASP A 519 -22.77 0.71 14.64
N ALA A 520 -22.31 -0.38 15.26
CA ALA A 520 -20.91 -0.79 15.26
C ALA A 520 -20.46 -1.23 13.86
N GLU A 521 -21.29 -1.93 13.12
CA GLU A 521 -21.02 -2.34 11.75
C GLU A 521 -20.98 -1.12 10.80
N GLN A 522 -21.90 -0.18 10.96
CA GLN A 522 -21.85 1.07 10.19
C GLN A 522 -20.58 1.84 10.49
N ARG A 523 -20.19 2.00 11.76
CA ARG A 523 -18.96 2.68 12.15
C ARG A 523 -17.71 1.94 11.65
N ARG A 524 -17.70 0.62 11.62
CA ARG A 524 -16.63 -0.18 11.00
C ARG A 524 -16.49 0.18 9.52
N ARG A 525 -17.60 0.24 8.78
CA ARG A 525 -17.58 0.61 7.36
C ARG A 525 -17.08 2.03 7.14
N GLU A 526 -17.45 2.97 7.96
CA GLU A 526 -16.96 4.36 7.90
C GLU A 526 -15.45 4.45 8.16
N LEU A 527 -14.93 3.68 9.11
CA LEU A 527 -13.52 3.70 9.48
C LEU A 527 -12.62 2.96 8.49
N PHE A 528 -13.07 1.82 7.96
CA PHE A 528 -12.23 0.91 7.18
C PHE A 528 -12.56 0.83 5.69
N ARG A 529 -13.67 1.44 5.24
CA ARG A 529 -14.07 1.44 3.82
C ARG A 529 -14.10 2.85 3.24
N THR A 530 -14.04 2.93 1.92
CA THR A 530 -14.13 4.15 1.13
C THR A 530 -15.08 3.95 -0.06
N GLN A 531 -15.36 5.02 -0.79
CA GLN A 531 -16.18 4.97 -2.00
C GLN A 531 -15.40 5.55 -3.17
N TYR A 532 -15.51 4.90 -4.31
CA TYR A 532 -14.92 5.38 -5.56
C TYR A 532 -15.99 5.96 -6.47
N ARG A 533 -15.65 7.04 -7.18
CA ARG A 533 -16.61 7.79 -8.00
C ARG A 533 -16.06 7.99 -9.40
N ALA A 534 -16.95 7.89 -10.40
CA ALA A 534 -16.59 8.26 -11.76
C ALA A 534 -16.23 9.74 -11.82
N ILE A 535 -15.12 10.05 -12.45
CA ILE A 535 -14.77 11.43 -12.76
C ILE A 535 -15.42 11.71 -14.12
N GLU A 536 -16.49 12.53 -14.13
CA GLU A 536 -17.08 12.99 -15.37
C GLU A 536 -16.05 13.87 -16.10
N SER A 537 -15.62 13.42 -17.27
CA SER A 537 -14.81 14.26 -18.14
C SER A 537 -15.74 15.34 -18.72
N GLU A 538 -15.70 16.55 -18.21
CA GLU A 538 -16.34 17.74 -18.80
C GLU A 538 -15.72 18.15 -20.15
N VAL A 539 -15.03 17.26 -20.82
CA VAL A 539 -14.53 17.49 -22.17
C VAL A 539 -15.53 16.94 -23.18
N ILE A 540 -16.68 17.56 -23.27
CA ILE A 540 -17.53 17.48 -24.45
C ILE A 540 -17.13 18.63 -25.38
N GLY A 541 -16.29 18.30 -26.36
CA GLY A 541 -15.94 19.19 -27.47
C GLY A 541 -14.73 20.11 -27.20
N LEU A 542 -14.02 20.41 -28.27
CA LEU A 542 -12.85 21.29 -28.40
C LEU A 542 -13.10 22.76 -28.03
N ALA A 543 -13.72 23.04 -26.90
CA ALA A 543 -13.89 24.38 -26.39
C ALA A 543 -13.25 24.48 -24.99
N VAL A 544 -11.95 24.64 -24.97
CA VAL A 544 -11.25 25.20 -23.80
C VAL A 544 -11.67 26.67 -23.72
N LYS A 545 -12.62 27.01 -22.87
CA LYS A 545 -12.80 28.38 -22.41
C LYS A 545 -11.72 28.65 -21.37
N TRP A 546 -10.78 29.49 -21.75
CA TRP A 546 -9.78 30.08 -20.88
C TRP A 546 -10.43 31.02 -19.88
#